data_cc7744046accb691761ffb2f8ea61905
#
_entry.id   cc7744046accb691761ffb2f8ea61905
#
_cell.length_a   1.000
_cell.length_b   1.000
_cell.length_c   1.000
_cell.angle_alpha   90.00
_cell.angle_beta   90.00
_cell.angle_gamma   90.00
#
_symmetry.space_group_name_H-M   'P 1'
#
loop_
_entity.id
_entity.type
_entity.pdbx_description
1 polymer ?
#
loop_
_entity_poly.entity_id
_entity_poly.type
_entity_poly.pdbx_seq_one_letter_code
_entity_poly.pdbx_strand_id
1 'polypeptide(L)'
;MAKILIADDEPDILLTVTARLRRNGHEVEYAPDGTEARQKAEHTVYDLLILDVRMPGHSGYEVCEYAKNSGKNEKTPILLISAFPEERVAWQQTKAEAFLAKPFEVTQLMSTIDRLLKKDAL
;
A
#
# COMPACT_ATOMS: atom_id res chain seq x y z
N MET A 1 -7.96 4.29 14.87
CA MET A 1 -6.57 4.26 14.44
C MET A 1 -6.30 3.01 13.64
N ALA A 2 -5.69 3.17 12.51
CA ALA A 2 -5.39 2.05 11.66
C ALA A 2 -3.89 1.74 11.71
N LYS A 3 -3.54 0.48 11.46
CA LYS A 3 -2.16 0.05 11.28
C LYS A 3 -1.90 -0.12 9.80
N ILE A 4 -0.97 0.65 9.26
CA ILE A 4 -0.74 0.77 7.82
C ILE A 4 0.70 0.41 7.49
N LEU A 5 0.88 -0.40 6.44
CA LEU A 5 2.21 -0.64 5.87
C LEU A 5 2.30 0.09 4.55
N ILE A 6 3.35 0.91 4.37
CA ILE A 6 3.64 1.52 3.08
C ILE A 6 4.98 1.01 2.56
N ALA A 7 4.99 0.56 1.31
CA ALA A 7 6.19 0.08 0.65
C ALA A 7 6.46 0.88 -0.61
N ASP A 8 7.64 1.46 -0.70
CA ASP A 8 8.05 2.28 -1.83
C ASP A 8 9.58 2.38 -1.78
N ASP A 9 10.22 2.37 -2.94
CA ASP A 9 11.69 2.49 -3.00
C ASP A 9 12.16 3.95 -3.07
N GLU A 10 11.24 4.91 -3.09
CA GLU A 10 11.58 6.33 -3.05
C GLU A 10 11.55 6.83 -1.61
N PRO A 11 12.72 7.19 -1.03
CA PRO A 11 12.76 7.62 0.37
C PRO A 11 11.87 8.83 0.67
N ASP A 12 11.76 9.76 -0.28
CA ASP A 12 10.94 10.96 -0.08
C ASP A 12 9.46 10.61 0.07
N ILE A 13 8.97 9.66 -0.70
CA ILE A 13 7.59 9.19 -0.60
C ILE A 13 7.36 8.55 0.77
N LEU A 14 8.26 7.63 1.16
CA LEU A 14 8.13 6.97 2.46
C LEU A 14 8.10 7.99 3.60
N LEU A 15 9.01 8.95 3.57
CA LEU A 15 9.11 9.92 4.64
C LEU A 15 7.87 10.82 4.70
N THR A 16 7.45 11.35 3.57
CA THR A 16 6.35 12.29 3.50
C THR A 16 5.01 11.63 3.87
N VAL A 17 4.74 10.48 3.30
CA VAL A 17 3.46 9.80 3.53
C VAL A 17 3.39 9.26 4.96
N THR A 18 4.47 8.66 5.44
CA THR A 18 4.53 8.15 6.81
C THR A 18 4.27 9.27 7.82
N ALA A 19 4.92 10.41 7.64
CA ALA A 19 4.75 11.55 8.55
C ALA A 19 3.29 12.03 8.57
N ARG A 20 2.67 12.13 7.40
CA ARG A 20 1.29 12.60 7.30
C ARG A 20 0.32 11.62 7.95
N LEU A 21 0.49 10.33 7.72
CA LEU A 21 -0.38 9.32 8.30
C LEU A 21 -0.23 9.26 9.80
N ARG A 22 0.99 9.37 10.31
CA ARG A 22 1.21 9.40 11.76
C ARG A 22 0.59 10.62 12.40
N ARG A 23 0.65 11.76 11.72
CA ARG A 23 0.00 12.99 12.21
C ARG A 23 -1.51 12.81 12.32
N ASN A 24 -2.08 12.01 11.42
CA ASN A 24 -3.53 11.73 11.44
C ASN A 24 -3.89 10.63 12.44
N GLY A 25 -2.94 10.16 13.23
CA GLY A 25 -3.22 9.22 14.30
C GLY A 25 -3.05 7.75 13.94
N HIS A 26 -2.53 7.43 12.76
CA HIS A 26 -2.33 6.05 12.37
C HIS A 26 -0.98 5.52 12.84
N GLU A 27 -0.91 4.22 13.06
CA GLU A 27 0.35 3.52 13.29
C GLU A 27 0.88 3.10 11.92
N VAL A 28 2.11 3.49 11.59
CA VAL A 28 2.65 3.26 10.25
C VAL A 28 3.99 2.56 10.32
N GLU A 29 4.11 1.48 9.56
CA GLU A 29 5.39 0.84 9.28
C GLU A 29 5.71 1.04 7.80
N TYR A 30 6.98 1.03 7.46
CA TYR A 30 7.37 1.19 6.07
C TYR A 30 8.38 0.14 5.64
N ALA A 31 8.44 -0.10 4.34
CA ALA A 31 9.38 -1.01 3.73
C ALA A 31 9.98 -0.35 2.48
N PRO A 32 11.31 -0.33 2.33
CA PRO A 32 11.93 0.32 1.17
C PRO A 32 11.97 -0.55 -0.08
N ASP A 33 11.56 -1.81 0.02
CA ASP A 33 11.55 -2.71 -1.12
C ASP A 33 10.50 -3.80 -0.94
N GLY A 34 10.29 -4.56 -2.00
CA GLY A 34 9.25 -5.59 -2.00
C GLY A 34 9.57 -6.80 -1.12
N THR A 35 10.83 -7.12 -0.94
CA THR A 35 11.22 -8.25 -0.08
C THR A 35 10.86 -7.94 1.37
N GLU A 36 11.19 -6.76 1.85
CA GLU A 36 10.87 -6.36 3.21
C GLU A 36 9.37 -6.20 3.40
N ALA A 37 8.68 -5.67 2.37
CA ALA A 37 7.22 -5.55 2.41
C ALA A 37 6.55 -6.92 2.59
N ARG A 38 7.02 -7.90 1.83
CA ARG A 38 6.49 -9.26 1.92
C ARG A 38 6.73 -9.85 3.30
N GLN A 39 7.93 -9.68 3.84
CA GLN A 39 8.25 -10.19 5.17
C GLN A 39 7.37 -9.59 6.24
N LYS A 40 7.15 -8.29 6.19
CA LYS A 40 6.27 -7.61 7.16
C LYS A 40 4.84 -8.08 7.02
N ALA A 41 4.34 -8.23 5.80
CA ALA A 41 2.97 -8.71 5.57
C ALA A 41 2.79 -10.16 6.00
N GLU A 42 3.87 -10.94 6.00
CA GLU A 42 3.85 -12.32 6.46
C GLU A 42 3.67 -12.43 7.97
N HIS A 43 4.24 -11.49 8.72
CA HIS A 43 4.31 -11.57 10.17
C HIS A 43 3.28 -10.70 10.90
N THR A 44 2.72 -9.72 10.25
CA THR A 44 1.87 -8.72 10.90
C THR A 44 0.57 -8.52 10.12
N VAL A 45 -0.55 -8.37 10.83
CA VAL A 45 -1.83 -8.00 10.23
C VAL A 45 -1.91 -6.49 10.17
N TYR A 46 -2.23 -5.96 9.00
CA TYR A 46 -2.41 -4.53 8.78
C TYR A 46 -3.86 -4.23 8.44
N ASP A 47 -4.26 -2.99 8.63
CA ASP A 47 -5.58 -2.51 8.20
C ASP A 47 -5.54 -2.00 6.76
N LEU A 48 -4.35 -1.71 6.25
CA LEU A 48 -4.17 -1.24 4.88
C LEU A 48 -2.73 -1.49 4.44
N LEU A 49 -2.56 -1.94 3.20
CA LEU A 49 -1.25 -2.05 2.56
C LEU A 49 -1.21 -1.04 1.41
N ILE A 50 -0.17 -0.20 1.39
CA ILE A 50 0.08 0.74 0.29
C ILE A 50 1.37 0.27 -0.38
N LEU A 51 1.29 -0.13 -1.64
CA LEU A 51 2.40 -0.78 -2.32
C LEU A 51 2.72 -0.10 -3.64
N ASP A 52 3.96 0.36 -3.80
CA ASP A 52 4.45 0.79 -5.10
C ASP A 52 4.56 -0.43 -6.01
N VAL A 53 4.13 -0.31 -7.25
CA VAL A 53 4.18 -1.42 -8.19
C VAL A 53 5.61 -1.85 -8.49
N ARG A 54 6.51 -0.87 -8.69
CA ARG A 54 7.89 -1.19 -9.09
C ARG A 54 8.85 -0.96 -7.94
N MET A 55 9.32 -2.07 -7.37
CA MET A 55 10.27 -2.08 -6.26
C MET A 55 11.30 -3.18 -6.47
N PRO A 56 12.52 -3.01 -5.93
CA PRO A 56 13.49 -4.10 -5.92
C PRO A 56 12.97 -5.29 -5.11
N GLY A 57 13.41 -6.48 -5.47
CA GLY A 57 13.05 -7.72 -4.81
C GLY A 57 11.75 -8.26 -5.34
N HIS A 58 10.63 -7.84 -4.77
CA HIS A 58 9.30 -8.21 -5.24
C HIS A 58 8.56 -6.95 -5.69
N SER A 59 7.82 -7.04 -6.80
CA SER A 59 6.98 -5.94 -7.23
C SER A 59 5.77 -5.79 -6.30
N GLY A 60 5.11 -4.64 -6.37
CA GLY A 60 3.86 -4.46 -5.64
C GLY A 60 2.81 -5.47 -6.04
N TYR A 61 2.79 -5.90 -7.30
CA TYR A 61 1.88 -6.94 -7.76
C TYR A 61 2.16 -8.28 -7.07
N GLU A 62 3.43 -8.64 -6.95
CA GLU A 62 3.81 -9.89 -6.29
C GLU A 62 3.45 -9.87 -4.81
N VAL A 63 3.70 -8.75 -4.14
CA VAL A 63 3.33 -8.62 -2.72
C VAL A 63 1.82 -8.68 -2.55
N CYS A 64 1.08 -8.01 -3.44
CA CYS A 64 -0.37 -8.03 -3.43
C CYS A 64 -0.91 -9.46 -3.60
N GLU A 65 -0.40 -10.18 -4.58
CA GLU A 65 -0.82 -11.56 -4.82
C GLU A 65 -0.54 -12.44 -3.61
N TYR A 66 0.65 -12.31 -3.05
CA TYR A 66 1.00 -13.06 -1.84
C TYR A 66 0.01 -12.75 -0.70
N ALA A 67 -0.22 -11.48 -0.43
CA ALA A 67 -1.08 -11.08 0.67
C ALA A 67 -2.52 -11.55 0.51
N LYS A 68 -3.04 -11.52 -0.72
CA LYS A 68 -4.42 -11.90 -0.99
C LYS A 68 -4.64 -13.40 -1.04
N ASN A 69 -3.59 -14.17 -1.33
CA ASN A 69 -3.74 -15.61 -1.53
C ASN A 69 -3.30 -16.46 -0.34
N SER A 70 -2.55 -15.88 0.58
CA SER A 70 -2.01 -16.69 1.67
C SER A 70 -1.70 -15.83 2.88
N GLY A 71 -2.24 -16.21 4.02
CA GLY A 71 -1.81 -15.68 5.29
C GLY A 71 -2.68 -14.60 5.87
N LYS A 72 -2.04 -13.77 6.65
CA LYS A 72 -2.70 -12.91 7.62
C LYS A 72 -3.43 -11.72 7.02
N ASN A 73 -3.02 -11.28 5.83
CA ASN A 73 -3.56 -10.07 5.22
C ASN A 73 -4.50 -10.34 4.05
N GLU A 74 -5.10 -11.52 4.00
CA GLU A 74 -5.99 -11.91 2.91
C GLU A 74 -7.15 -10.92 2.71
N LYS A 75 -7.68 -10.40 3.80
CA LYS A 75 -8.82 -9.48 3.76
C LYS A 75 -8.41 -8.01 3.84
N THR A 76 -7.13 -7.73 3.98
CA THR A 76 -6.63 -6.36 4.11
C THR A 76 -6.74 -5.64 2.77
N PRO A 77 -7.35 -4.45 2.72
CA PRO A 77 -7.38 -3.68 1.48
C PRO A 77 -5.99 -3.26 1.05
N ILE A 78 -5.78 -3.24 -0.25
CA ILE A 78 -4.48 -2.90 -0.85
C ILE A 78 -4.66 -1.74 -1.82
N LEU A 79 -3.85 -0.71 -1.63
CA LEU A 79 -3.74 0.41 -2.54
C LEU A 79 -2.42 0.28 -3.28
N LEU A 80 -2.47 0.15 -4.60
CA LEU A 80 -1.28 0.15 -5.44
C LEU A 80 -0.99 1.55 -5.92
N ILE A 81 0.29 1.92 -5.98
CA ILE A 81 0.71 3.22 -6.50
C ILE A 81 1.78 3.00 -7.57
N SER A 82 1.80 3.83 -8.61
CA SER A 82 2.78 3.70 -9.69
C SER A 82 2.92 4.98 -10.49
N ALA A 83 4.15 5.24 -10.97
CA ALA A 83 4.45 6.33 -11.89
C ALA A 83 4.25 5.94 -13.36
N PHE A 84 4.00 4.67 -13.66
CA PHE A 84 3.98 4.17 -15.03
C PHE A 84 2.55 4.12 -15.58
N PRO A 85 2.28 4.79 -16.71
CA PRO A 85 0.92 4.88 -17.25
C PRO A 85 0.25 3.53 -17.55
N GLU A 86 1.02 2.54 -17.99
CA GLU A 86 0.48 1.22 -18.31
C GLU A 86 -0.12 0.52 -17.09
N GLU A 87 0.32 0.88 -15.90
CA GLU A 87 -0.22 0.27 -14.70
C GLU A 87 -1.62 0.75 -14.35
N ARG A 88 -2.06 1.84 -14.94
CA ARG A 88 -3.44 2.34 -14.74
C ARG A 88 -4.49 1.36 -15.21
N VAL A 89 -4.12 0.47 -16.11
CA VAL A 89 -5.03 -0.55 -16.62
C VAL A 89 -4.67 -1.91 -16.01
N ALA A 90 -3.38 -2.21 -15.96
CA ALA A 90 -2.89 -3.51 -15.52
C ALA A 90 -3.30 -3.84 -14.08
N TRP A 91 -3.38 -2.86 -13.19
CA TRP A 91 -3.72 -3.11 -11.78
C TRP A 91 -5.11 -3.76 -11.63
N GLN A 92 -6.01 -3.53 -12.58
CA GLN A 92 -7.38 -4.07 -12.51
C GLN A 92 -7.42 -5.58 -12.63
N GLN A 93 -6.33 -6.19 -13.08
CA GLN A 93 -6.22 -7.64 -13.13
C GLN A 93 -5.73 -8.24 -11.81
N THR A 94 -5.41 -7.40 -10.85
CA THR A 94 -5.02 -7.83 -9.52
C THR A 94 -6.23 -7.82 -8.59
N LYS A 95 -6.02 -8.31 -7.37
CA LYS A 95 -7.07 -8.27 -6.35
C LYS A 95 -6.98 -7.02 -5.47
N ALA A 96 -6.16 -6.04 -5.86
CA ALA A 96 -6.06 -4.79 -5.11
C ALA A 96 -7.37 -4.01 -5.17
N GLU A 97 -7.65 -3.27 -4.12
CA GLU A 97 -8.91 -2.52 -4.01
C GLU A 97 -8.85 -1.15 -4.66
N ALA A 98 -7.66 -0.59 -4.83
CA ALA A 98 -7.52 0.74 -5.42
C ALA A 98 -6.15 0.95 -6.05
N PHE A 99 -6.07 1.99 -6.88
CA PHE A 99 -4.82 2.38 -7.55
C PHE A 99 -4.72 3.90 -7.56
N LEU A 100 -3.50 4.40 -7.39
CA LEU A 100 -3.24 5.83 -7.45
C LEU A 100 -1.99 6.08 -8.29
N ALA A 101 -2.11 6.95 -9.28
CA ALA A 101 -0.97 7.28 -10.16
C ALA A 101 -0.07 8.32 -9.50
N LYS A 102 1.24 8.17 -9.68
CA LYS A 102 2.21 9.20 -9.30
C LYS A 102 2.42 10.15 -10.47
N PRO A 103 2.63 11.43 -10.24
CA PRO A 103 2.57 12.09 -8.94
C PRO A 103 1.12 12.25 -8.48
N PHE A 104 0.90 12.15 -7.19
CA PHE A 104 -0.43 12.33 -6.62
C PHE A 104 -0.38 13.49 -5.62
N GLU A 105 -1.54 14.08 -5.37
CA GLU A 105 -1.65 15.08 -4.33
C GLU A 105 -1.92 14.39 -2.99
N VAL A 106 -1.39 14.95 -1.92
CA VAL A 106 -1.55 14.37 -0.59
C VAL A 106 -3.02 14.25 -0.21
N THR A 107 -3.83 15.24 -0.58
CA THR A 107 -5.27 15.19 -0.32
C THR A 107 -5.95 14.03 -1.05
N GLN A 108 -5.53 13.75 -2.27
CA GLN A 108 -6.04 12.62 -3.04
C GLN A 108 -5.68 11.29 -2.37
N LEU A 109 -4.45 11.17 -1.93
CA LEU A 109 -4.00 9.99 -1.21
C LEU A 109 -4.77 9.78 0.07
N MET A 110 -4.91 10.84 0.88
CA MET A 110 -5.64 10.76 2.16
C MET A 110 -7.10 10.38 1.94
N SER A 111 -7.74 10.95 0.93
CA SER A 111 -9.13 10.63 0.60
C SER A 111 -9.30 9.16 0.24
N THR A 112 -8.38 8.64 -0.56
CA THR A 112 -8.40 7.23 -0.96
C THR A 112 -8.19 6.31 0.25
N ILE A 113 -7.25 6.65 1.11
CA ILE A 113 -6.98 5.87 2.32
C ILE A 113 -8.20 5.85 3.23
N ASP A 114 -8.80 7.00 3.48
CA ASP A 114 -10.00 7.08 4.32
C ASP A 114 -11.14 6.23 3.77
N ARG A 115 -11.33 6.26 2.47
CA ARG A 115 -12.37 5.45 1.83
C ARG A 115 -12.12 3.96 2.03
N LEU A 116 -10.88 3.52 1.86
CA LEU A 116 -10.54 2.10 2.01
C LEU A 116 -10.68 1.64 3.46
N LEU A 117 -10.28 2.47 4.41
CA LEU A 117 -10.39 2.13 5.83
C LEU A 117 -11.84 2.09 6.29
N LYS A 118 -12.69 3.01 5.84
CA LYS A 118 -14.10 3.03 6.19
C LYS A 118 -14.85 1.83 5.63
N LYS A 119 -14.54 1.47 4.39
CA LYS A 119 -15.15 0.31 3.75
C LYS A 119 -14.83 -0.96 4.51
N ASP A 120 -13.60 -1.07 5.01
CA ASP A 120 -13.15 -2.23 5.77
C ASP A 120 -13.81 -2.28 7.15
N ALA A 121 -14.19 -1.15 7.69
CA ALA A 121 -14.81 -1.06 9.02
C ALA A 121 -16.28 -1.50 9.02
N LEU A 122 -16.91 -1.55 7.86
CA LEU A 122 -18.28 -2.00 7.74
C LEU A 122 -18.36 -3.50 7.62
#